data_59d12317aa343bb26a76cd506c360e1d
#
_entry.id   59d12317aa343bb26a76cd506c360e1d
#
_cell.length_a   1.000
_cell.length_b   1.000
_cell.length_c   1.000
_cell.angle_alpha   90.00
_cell.angle_beta   90.00
_cell.angle_gamma   90.00
#
_symmetry.space_group_name_H-M   'P 1'
#
loop_
_entity.id
_entity.type
_entity.pdbx_description
1 polymer ?
#
loop_
_entity_poly.entity_id
_entity_poly.type
_entity_poly.pdbx_seq_one_letter_code
_entity_poly.pdbx_strand_id
1 'polypeptide(L)'
;MEYLVIALLYVGAVLVSSVLDQFLRGVSLPLVQMAVGVAIYFFADLPIDVTINSELFLVMFIAPLLFDESRNISNRILWDNRNTVLSLAIALVVVSVLVVGFVLHWLVPSISLAAAFALGAALGPTDAVAVASLGKTVKLGSRQKASLLGEALLNDASGIVSFQFAIAAAVTGSFSLADASWTFVVEFVGGIVLGLFLGAIAFFIMQRMRRAGVESATVHVCFELFLPFFVYLVATRFHVSGILAVVAAGLLISYIPQRMTVRSRSFSTFSTRLNIASESVWHLFSFVLNGVIFVNLGIVLSSTLAPALQENSADLFWIFSLVLILTAVIVGVRFLWILCADLLSDNPETGKRMKLGGPAIRNALVTTLCGPKGAVSLSIASTIPFTVASGAVFPQRDLLLFLVCGVIVVTLLLANFVVPLIAPKSETDDDDELDPEYEIEMIQNVISGLKRRQTVENKQATGRVMRMYHRRLTAARRRSVSGRQLRFLRQEVLLHQRDFIKEAIAHDEVDKRLGTTYLKRVDRMLKLLTRKK
;
A
#
# COMPACT_ATOMS: atom_id res chain seq x y z
N MET A 1 27.93 -16.53 -9.96
CA MET A 1 27.13 -16.42 -11.20
C MET A 1 25.66 -16.73 -10.92
N GLU A 2 25.33 -17.77 -10.18
CA GLU A 2 23.94 -18.19 -9.87
C GLU A 2 23.11 -17.09 -9.19
N TYR A 3 23.62 -16.47 -8.13
CA TYR A 3 22.91 -15.36 -7.46
C TYR A 3 22.60 -14.15 -8.36
N LEU A 4 23.49 -13.87 -9.31
CA LEU A 4 23.26 -12.80 -10.29
C LEU A 4 22.14 -13.16 -11.27
N VAL A 5 22.11 -14.39 -11.73
CA VAL A 5 21.05 -14.90 -12.62
C VAL A 5 19.70 -14.87 -11.91
N ILE A 6 19.66 -15.31 -10.65
CA ILE A 6 18.46 -15.26 -9.80
C ILE A 6 17.97 -13.81 -9.61
N ALA A 7 18.87 -12.88 -9.27
CA ALA A 7 18.51 -11.47 -9.11
C ALA A 7 17.97 -10.87 -10.41
N LEU A 8 18.59 -11.14 -11.55
CA LEU A 8 18.12 -10.70 -12.86
C LEU A 8 16.77 -11.33 -13.23
N LEU A 9 16.54 -12.59 -12.88
CA LEU A 9 15.27 -13.26 -13.09
C LEU A 9 14.14 -12.57 -12.31
N TYR A 10 14.35 -12.29 -11.01
CA TYR A 10 13.36 -11.59 -10.19
C TYR A 10 13.06 -10.18 -10.74
N VAL A 11 14.09 -9.39 -11.06
CA VAL A 11 13.90 -8.05 -11.62
C VAL A 11 13.20 -8.13 -12.98
N GLY A 12 13.59 -9.09 -13.83
CA GLY A 12 12.92 -9.34 -15.11
C GLY A 12 11.45 -9.74 -14.95
N ALA A 13 11.14 -10.58 -13.95
CA ALA A 13 9.78 -10.98 -13.61
C ALA A 13 8.92 -9.78 -13.15
N VAL A 14 9.49 -8.90 -12.33
CA VAL A 14 8.82 -7.66 -11.90
C VAL A 14 8.54 -6.73 -13.09
N LEU A 15 9.48 -6.59 -14.02
CA LEU A 15 9.28 -5.80 -15.24
C LEU A 15 8.19 -6.40 -16.13
N VAL A 16 8.24 -7.71 -16.39
CA VAL A 16 7.24 -8.41 -17.21
C VAL A 16 5.86 -8.30 -16.58
N SER A 17 5.73 -8.54 -15.28
CA SER A 17 4.45 -8.42 -14.56
C SER A 17 3.90 -6.99 -14.60
N SER A 18 4.75 -5.98 -14.51
CA SER A 18 4.35 -4.57 -14.63
C SER A 18 3.84 -4.20 -16.03
N VAL A 19 4.42 -4.80 -17.07
CA VAL A 19 3.92 -4.63 -18.44
C VAL A 19 2.58 -5.36 -18.62
N LEU A 20 2.46 -6.58 -18.10
CA LEU A 20 1.21 -7.36 -18.16
C LEU A 20 0.06 -6.68 -17.42
N ASP A 21 0.31 -6.04 -16.28
CA ASP A 21 -0.68 -5.30 -15.50
C ASP A 21 -1.38 -4.21 -16.34
N GLN A 22 -0.67 -3.57 -17.28
CA GLN A 22 -1.26 -2.55 -18.15
C GLN A 22 -2.29 -3.12 -19.14
N PHE A 23 -2.18 -4.40 -19.48
CA PHE A 23 -3.11 -5.11 -20.37
C PHE A 23 -4.23 -5.81 -19.61
N LEU A 24 -3.98 -6.26 -18.37
CA LEU A 24 -4.91 -7.02 -17.54
C LEU A 24 -5.76 -6.07 -16.65
N ARG A 25 -6.74 -5.41 -17.27
CA ARG A 25 -7.65 -4.52 -16.53
C ARG A 25 -8.49 -5.29 -15.52
N GLY A 26 -8.44 -4.87 -14.26
CA GLY A 26 -9.27 -5.42 -13.18
C GLY A 26 -8.57 -6.51 -12.34
N VAL A 27 -7.31 -6.84 -12.62
CA VAL A 27 -6.48 -7.70 -11.77
C VAL A 27 -5.43 -6.83 -11.11
N SER A 28 -5.25 -6.96 -9.79
CA SER A 28 -4.23 -6.18 -9.08
C SER A 28 -2.82 -6.66 -9.39
N LEU A 29 -1.86 -5.74 -9.44
CA LEU A 29 -0.46 -6.04 -9.74
C LEU A 29 0.14 -7.18 -8.87
N PRO A 30 -0.11 -7.27 -7.55
CA PRO A 30 0.34 -8.40 -6.75
C PRO A 30 -0.08 -9.77 -7.28
N LEU A 31 -1.33 -9.90 -7.76
CA LEU A 31 -1.83 -11.15 -8.35
C LEU A 31 -1.12 -11.48 -9.67
N VAL A 32 -0.82 -10.47 -10.50
CA VAL A 32 -0.07 -10.66 -11.75
C VAL A 32 1.37 -11.09 -11.45
N GLN A 33 2.03 -10.47 -10.48
CA GLN A 33 3.39 -10.80 -10.04
C GLN A 33 3.47 -12.24 -9.52
N MET A 34 2.50 -12.64 -8.73
CA MET A 34 2.40 -14.01 -8.22
C MET A 34 2.17 -15.02 -9.36
N ALA A 35 1.29 -14.72 -10.33
CA ALA A 35 1.07 -15.58 -11.49
C ALA A 35 2.34 -15.75 -12.34
N VAL A 36 3.14 -14.67 -12.49
CA VAL A 36 4.46 -14.75 -13.15
C VAL A 36 5.42 -15.62 -12.34
N GLY A 37 5.40 -15.54 -10.99
CA GLY A 37 6.18 -16.42 -10.12
C GLY A 37 5.82 -17.91 -10.28
N VAL A 38 4.52 -18.22 -10.35
CA VAL A 38 4.03 -19.58 -10.66
C VAL A 38 4.54 -20.04 -12.03
N ALA A 39 4.44 -19.19 -13.05
CA ALA A 39 4.94 -19.52 -14.38
C ALA A 39 6.45 -19.78 -14.39
N ILE A 40 7.24 -18.98 -13.68
CA ILE A 40 8.69 -19.19 -13.55
C ILE A 40 8.99 -20.56 -12.95
N TYR A 41 8.29 -20.96 -11.90
CA TYR A 41 8.50 -22.26 -11.27
C TYR A 41 8.30 -23.42 -12.24
N PHE A 42 7.26 -23.39 -13.10
CA PHE A 42 6.95 -24.48 -14.01
C PHE A 42 7.75 -24.45 -15.32
N PHE A 43 8.22 -23.27 -15.77
CA PHE A 43 8.85 -23.13 -17.09
C PHE A 43 10.37 -22.88 -17.03
N ALA A 44 10.89 -22.36 -15.90
CA ALA A 44 12.32 -22.17 -15.73
C ALA A 44 12.88 -23.38 -14.99
N ASP A 45 13.56 -24.29 -15.68
CA ASP A 45 14.27 -25.47 -15.13
C ASP A 45 15.47 -25.05 -14.25
N LEU A 46 15.22 -24.15 -13.31
CA LEU A 46 16.21 -23.64 -12.40
C LEU A 46 16.18 -24.48 -11.10
N PRO A 47 17.31 -24.90 -10.58
CA PRO A 47 17.38 -25.43 -9.23
C PRO A 47 17.09 -24.29 -8.25
N ILE A 48 15.79 -23.93 -8.12
CA ILE A 48 15.35 -22.86 -7.22
C ILE A 48 15.23 -23.44 -5.81
N ASP A 49 16.32 -23.98 -5.29
CA ASP A 49 16.52 -24.11 -3.85
C ASP A 49 16.98 -22.76 -3.31
N VAL A 50 16.18 -21.71 -3.58
CA VAL A 50 16.45 -20.38 -3.01
C VAL A 50 15.94 -20.38 -1.57
N THR A 51 16.64 -21.12 -0.73
CA THR A 51 16.59 -20.89 0.70
C THR A 51 17.24 -19.54 0.98
N ILE A 52 16.49 -18.46 0.75
CA ILE A 52 16.96 -17.14 1.16
C ILE A 52 17.06 -17.19 2.68
N ASN A 53 18.25 -16.90 3.19
CA ASN A 53 18.45 -16.80 4.63
C ASN A 53 17.41 -15.82 5.19
N SER A 54 16.61 -16.30 6.13
CA SER A 54 15.47 -15.58 6.71
C SER A 54 15.84 -14.20 7.24
N GLU A 55 17.00 -14.11 7.89
CA GLU A 55 17.51 -12.86 8.45
C GLU A 55 17.89 -11.87 7.34
N LEU A 56 18.53 -12.37 6.30
CA LEU A 56 18.90 -11.56 5.13
C LEU A 56 17.65 -11.06 4.38
N PHE A 57 16.60 -11.87 4.32
CA PHE A 57 15.32 -11.47 3.72
C PHE A 57 14.65 -10.35 4.52
N LEU A 58 14.62 -10.44 5.85
CA LEU A 58 14.07 -9.40 6.72
C LEU A 58 14.83 -8.08 6.56
N VAL A 59 16.17 -8.13 6.53
CA VAL A 59 17.01 -6.93 6.35
C VAL A 59 16.84 -6.32 4.98
N MET A 60 16.90 -7.12 3.91
CA MET A 60 16.94 -6.62 2.54
C MET A 60 15.58 -6.14 2.02
N PHE A 61 14.49 -6.76 2.45
CA PHE A 61 13.16 -6.49 1.92
C PHE A 61 12.25 -5.81 2.94
N ILE A 62 12.12 -6.36 4.14
CA ILE A 62 11.11 -5.90 5.08
C ILE A 62 11.52 -4.60 5.78
N ALA A 63 12.77 -4.50 6.22
CA ALA A 63 13.23 -3.29 6.90
C ALA A 63 13.06 -2.00 6.04
N PRO A 64 13.50 -1.94 4.76
CA PRO A 64 13.28 -0.76 3.95
C PRO A 64 11.80 -0.50 3.60
N LEU A 65 10.98 -1.53 3.40
CA LEU A 65 9.55 -1.37 3.14
C LEU A 65 8.83 -0.74 4.32
N LEU A 66 9.03 -1.28 5.52
CA LEU A 66 8.44 -0.74 6.75
C LEU A 66 8.95 0.66 7.09
N PHE A 67 10.21 0.97 6.75
CA PHE A 67 10.73 2.32 6.88
C PHE A 67 10.01 3.31 5.94
N ASP A 68 9.82 2.93 4.67
CA ASP A 68 9.10 3.77 3.70
C ASP A 68 7.65 3.98 4.12
N GLU A 69 6.95 2.94 4.54
CA GLU A 69 5.58 3.02 5.05
C GLU A 69 5.50 3.93 6.29
N SER A 70 6.39 3.73 7.27
CA SER A 70 6.38 4.49 8.53
C SER A 70 6.67 5.98 8.33
N ARG A 71 7.55 6.34 7.39
CA ARG A 71 7.83 7.76 7.11
C ARG A 71 6.73 8.45 6.31
N ASN A 72 5.91 7.71 5.55
CA ASN A 72 4.85 8.26 4.70
C ASN A 72 3.51 8.43 5.44
N ILE A 73 3.35 7.85 6.63
CA ILE A 73 2.14 8.00 7.44
C ILE A 73 2.07 9.40 8.04
N SER A 74 0.88 10.01 7.93
CA SER A 74 0.58 11.25 8.63
C SER A 74 0.42 11.01 10.14
N ASN A 75 1.35 11.55 10.92
CA ASN A 75 1.34 11.42 12.37
C ASN A 75 0.07 11.99 13.02
N ARG A 76 -0.56 13.01 12.42
CA ARG A 76 -1.83 13.57 12.89
C ARG A 76 -2.95 12.54 12.75
N ILE A 77 -3.03 11.87 11.61
CA ILE A 77 -4.05 10.83 11.36
C ILE A 77 -3.88 9.65 12.33
N LEU A 78 -2.62 9.24 12.57
CA LEU A 78 -2.29 8.17 13.51
C LEU A 78 -2.71 8.55 14.95
N TRP A 79 -2.43 9.79 15.37
CA TRP A 79 -2.74 10.26 16.73
C TRP A 79 -4.24 10.46 16.95
N ASP A 80 -4.94 10.99 15.97
CA ASP A 80 -6.39 11.20 16.03
C ASP A 80 -7.18 9.87 16.09
N ASN A 81 -6.65 8.81 15.48
CA ASN A 81 -7.26 7.47 15.45
C ASN A 81 -6.53 6.44 16.33
N ARG A 82 -5.65 6.86 17.24
CA ARG A 82 -4.76 5.97 18.01
C ARG A 82 -5.46 4.80 18.70
N ASN A 83 -6.64 5.01 19.28
CA ASN A 83 -7.36 3.96 19.99
C ASN A 83 -7.83 2.85 19.02
N THR A 84 -8.38 3.24 17.88
CA THR A 84 -8.80 2.29 16.83
C THR A 84 -7.60 1.56 16.23
N VAL A 85 -6.53 2.31 15.91
CA VAL A 85 -5.29 1.75 15.34
C VAL A 85 -4.63 0.77 16.32
N LEU A 86 -4.46 1.13 17.60
CA LEU A 86 -3.89 0.23 18.61
C LEU A 86 -4.76 -1.01 18.85
N SER A 87 -6.08 -0.84 18.86
CA SER A 87 -7.03 -1.97 18.98
C SER A 87 -6.88 -2.96 17.83
N LEU A 88 -6.80 -2.47 16.59
CA LEU A 88 -6.63 -3.31 15.41
C LEU A 88 -5.22 -3.91 15.30
N ALA A 89 -4.21 -3.14 15.68
CA ALA A 89 -2.80 -3.55 15.52
C ALA A 89 -2.31 -4.50 16.61
N ILE A 90 -2.85 -4.44 17.82
CA ILE A 90 -2.40 -5.27 18.94
C ILE A 90 -3.49 -6.26 19.36
N ALA A 91 -4.67 -5.75 19.77
CA ALA A 91 -5.67 -6.62 20.36
C ALA A 91 -6.28 -7.60 19.32
N LEU A 92 -6.58 -7.12 18.11
CA LEU A 92 -7.06 -8.00 17.04
C LEU A 92 -5.99 -9.02 16.62
N VAL A 93 -4.70 -8.63 16.56
CA VAL A 93 -3.62 -9.57 16.22
C VAL A 93 -3.54 -10.67 17.27
N VAL A 94 -3.51 -10.33 18.56
CA VAL A 94 -3.47 -11.33 19.64
C VAL A 94 -4.66 -12.29 19.58
N VAL A 95 -5.88 -11.75 19.42
CA VAL A 95 -7.09 -12.58 19.29
C VAL A 95 -7.01 -13.46 18.05
N SER A 96 -6.54 -12.93 16.93
CA SER A 96 -6.38 -13.71 15.68
C SER A 96 -5.36 -14.84 15.86
N VAL A 97 -4.22 -14.57 16.50
CA VAL A 97 -3.19 -15.59 16.81
C VAL A 97 -3.79 -16.72 17.62
N LEU A 98 -4.53 -16.39 18.68
CA LEU A 98 -5.14 -17.41 19.56
C LEU A 98 -6.21 -18.21 18.80
N VAL A 99 -7.14 -17.55 18.13
CA VAL A 99 -8.26 -18.25 17.46
C VAL A 99 -7.74 -19.12 16.31
N VAL A 100 -6.87 -18.57 15.45
CA VAL A 100 -6.28 -19.31 14.31
C VAL A 100 -5.45 -20.48 14.82
N GLY A 101 -4.62 -20.26 15.85
CA GLY A 101 -3.77 -21.29 16.42
C GLY A 101 -4.57 -22.43 17.04
N PHE A 102 -5.60 -22.15 17.83
CA PHE A 102 -6.47 -23.18 18.39
C PHE A 102 -7.25 -23.94 17.30
N VAL A 103 -7.80 -23.24 16.31
CA VAL A 103 -8.51 -23.87 15.20
C VAL A 103 -7.59 -24.76 14.38
N LEU A 104 -6.37 -24.30 14.05
CA LEU A 104 -5.43 -25.11 13.29
C LEU A 104 -4.97 -26.35 14.06
N HIS A 105 -4.62 -26.20 15.33
CA HIS A 105 -4.23 -27.34 16.17
C HIS A 105 -5.38 -28.36 16.34
N TRP A 106 -6.62 -27.89 16.43
CA TRP A 106 -7.80 -28.77 16.51
C TRP A 106 -8.05 -29.53 15.19
N LEU A 107 -7.84 -28.86 14.04
CA LEU A 107 -8.03 -29.49 12.72
C LEU A 107 -6.85 -30.40 12.35
N VAL A 108 -5.65 -30.06 12.74
CA VAL A 108 -4.41 -30.78 12.42
C VAL A 108 -3.61 -31.02 13.71
N PRO A 109 -3.94 -32.06 14.52
CA PRO A 109 -3.27 -32.33 15.80
C PRO A 109 -1.79 -32.64 15.69
N SER A 110 -1.30 -33.00 14.51
CA SER A 110 0.14 -33.22 14.24
C SER A 110 0.97 -31.92 14.30
N ILE A 111 0.34 -30.74 14.16
CA ILE A 111 0.97 -29.45 14.32
C ILE A 111 0.93 -29.06 15.81
N SER A 112 2.08 -28.79 16.42
CA SER A 112 2.14 -28.35 17.81
C SER A 112 1.38 -27.03 17.98
N LEU A 113 0.81 -26.80 19.16
CA LEU A 113 0.06 -25.56 19.45
C LEU A 113 0.92 -24.31 19.25
N ALA A 114 2.22 -24.38 19.60
CA ALA A 114 3.16 -23.30 19.38
C ALA A 114 3.38 -23.00 17.89
N ALA A 115 3.53 -24.03 17.06
CA ALA A 115 3.64 -23.87 15.61
C ALA A 115 2.34 -23.34 14.98
N ALA A 116 1.18 -23.74 15.52
CA ALA A 116 -0.12 -23.21 15.10
C ALA A 116 -0.29 -21.73 15.47
N PHE A 117 0.18 -21.31 16.65
CA PHE A 117 0.22 -19.90 17.01
C PHE A 117 1.21 -19.10 16.13
N ALA A 118 2.35 -19.70 15.76
CA ALA A 118 3.27 -19.07 14.82
C ALA A 118 2.61 -18.79 13.47
N LEU A 119 1.83 -19.73 12.92
CA LEU A 119 1.06 -19.51 11.71
C LEU A 119 0.03 -18.38 11.89
N GLY A 120 -0.71 -18.38 13.00
CA GLY A 120 -1.66 -17.31 13.31
C GLY A 120 -0.99 -15.94 13.37
N ALA A 121 0.20 -15.87 13.95
CA ALA A 121 1.00 -14.64 14.04
C ALA A 121 1.55 -14.21 12.67
N ALA A 122 2.03 -15.13 11.85
CA ALA A 122 2.46 -14.85 10.47
C ALA A 122 1.31 -14.29 9.60
N LEU A 123 0.07 -14.69 9.89
CA LEU A 123 -1.14 -14.19 9.24
C LEU A 123 -1.73 -12.93 9.92
N GLY A 124 -1.09 -12.39 10.96
CA GLY A 124 -1.44 -11.12 11.60
C GLY A 124 -1.31 -9.91 10.66
N PRO A 125 -0.15 -9.71 10.03
CA PRO A 125 0.13 -8.60 9.13
C PRO A 125 -0.89 -8.40 8.01
N THR A 126 -1.08 -7.13 7.58
CA THR A 126 -1.95 -6.76 6.45
C THR A 126 -1.16 -5.93 5.44
N ASP A 127 -1.49 -6.06 4.16
CA ASP A 127 -0.74 -5.43 3.06
C ASP A 127 -1.20 -3.99 2.79
N ALA A 128 -0.40 -3.02 3.22
CA ALA A 128 -0.66 -1.59 2.99
C ALA A 128 -0.67 -1.23 1.49
N VAL A 129 0.12 -1.91 0.64
CA VAL A 129 0.20 -1.66 -0.80
C VAL A 129 -1.09 -2.11 -1.48
N ALA A 130 -1.60 -3.29 -1.11
CA ALA A 130 -2.87 -3.78 -1.60
C ALA A 130 -4.02 -2.84 -1.17
N VAL A 131 -4.03 -2.36 0.08
CA VAL A 131 -4.99 -1.36 0.58
C VAL A 131 -4.93 -0.07 -0.25
N ALA A 132 -3.73 0.45 -0.52
CA ALA A 132 -3.56 1.67 -1.30
C ALA A 132 -4.03 1.49 -2.76
N SER A 133 -3.82 0.32 -3.36
CA SER A 133 -4.27 0.00 -4.71
C SER A 133 -5.80 -0.09 -4.80
N LEU A 134 -6.45 -0.71 -3.81
CA LEU A 134 -7.91 -0.78 -3.70
C LEU A 134 -8.55 0.60 -3.51
N GLY A 135 -7.91 1.49 -2.76
CA GLY A 135 -8.37 2.87 -2.57
C GLY A 135 -8.46 3.69 -3.85
N LYS A 136 -7.82 3.25 -4.95
CA LYS A 136 -7.96 3.86 -6.30
C LYS A 136 -9.24 3.41 -7.03
N THR A 137 -9.76 2.24 -6.71
CA THR A 137 -10.93 1.65 -7.39
C THR A 137 -12.22 1.79 -6.59
N VAL A 138 -12.10 1.94 -5.28
CA VAL A 138 -13.21 1.94 -4.32
C VAL A 138 -13.15 3.19 -3.45
N LYS A 139 -14.29 3.85 -3.22
CA LYS A 139 -14.39 5.00 -2.32
C LYS A 139 -14.36 4.53 -0.86
N LEU A 140 -13.19 4.61 -0.23
CA LEU A 140 -13.02 4.40 1.20
C LEU A 140 -13.16 5.74 1.93
N GLY A 141 -13.91 5.76 3.03
CA GLY A 141 -13.97 6.95 3.89
C GLY A 141 -12.59 7.32 4.45
N SER A 142 -12.31 8.61 4.64
CA SER A 142 -11.02 9.11 5.13
C SER A 142 -10.58 8.44 6.43
N ARG A 143 -11.54 8.17 7.35
CA ARG A 143 -11.28 7.45 8.61
C ARG A 143 -10.93 5.99 8.38
N GLN A 144 -11.63 5.29 7.45
CA GLN A 144 -11.34 3.89 7.10
C GLN A 144 -9.94 3.76 6.50
N LYS A 145 -9.61 4.61 5.52
CA LYS A 145 -8.28 4.64 4.90
C LYS A 145 -7.18 4.89 5.94
N ALA A 146 -7.40 5.86 6.84
CA ALA A 146 -6.48 6.17 7.93
C ALA A 146 -6.30 5.00 8.91
N SER A 147 -7.39 4.34 9.30
CA SER A 147 -7.34 3.18 10.21
C SER A 147 -6.65 1.99 9.57
N LEU A 148 -6.93 1.69 8.29
CA LEU A 148 -6.31 0.58 7.56
C LEU A 148 -4.81 0.78 7.37
N LEU A 149 -4.37 2.00 6.98
CA LEU A 149 -2.94 2.31 6.85
C LEU A 149 -2.22 2.32 8.20
N GLY A 150 -2.86 2.85 9.24
CA GLY A 150 -2.28 2.84 10.58
C GLY A 150 -2.22 1.45 11.20
N GLU A 151 -3.24 0.62 10.93
CA GLU A 151 -3.25 -0.79 11.30
C GLU A 151 -2.11 -1.54 10.63
N ALA A 152 -1.99 -1.47 9.30
CA ALA A 152 -0.99 -2.20 8.54
C ALA A 152 0.44 -1.94 9.06
N LEU A 153 0.76 -0.69 9.42
CA LEU A 153 2.08 -0.36 9.96
C LEU A 153 2.39 -1.01 11.32
N LEU A 154 1.39 -1.05 12.22
CA LEU A 154 1.63 -1.50 13.59
C LEU A 154 1.36 -3.01 13.77
N ASN A 155 0.42 -3.59 13.02
CA ASN A 155 0.12 -5.02 13.10
C ASN A 155 1.26 -5.87 12.54
N ASP A 156 2.05 -5.35 11.58
CA ASP A 156 3.24 -6.01 11.06
C ASP A 156 4.24 -6.25 12.19
N ALA A 157 4.53 -5.21 12.97
CA ALA A 157 5.40 -5.31 14.13
C ALA A 157 4.84 -6.29 15.18
N SER A 158 3.55 -6.21 15.50
CA SER A 158 2.90 -7.10 16.47
C SER A 158 2.89 -8.55 15.99
N GLY A 159 2.64 -8.79 14.70
CA GLY A 159 2.66 -10.09 14.07
C GLY A 159 4.05 -10.75 14.13
N ILE A 160 5.09 -9.98 13.75
CA ILE A 160 6.48 -10.48 13.76
C ILE A 160 6.92 -10.85 15.16
N VAL A 161 6.66 -9.99 16.14
CA VAL A 161 7.06 -10.29 17.53
C VAL A 161 6.28 -11.50 18.04
N SER A 162 4.96 -11.58 17.84
CA SER A 162 4.16 -12.75 18.24
C SER A 162 4.65 -14.03 17.57
N PHE A 163 5.06 -13.96 16.31
CA PHE A 163 5.62 -15.08 15.56
C PHE A 163 6.95 -15.55 16.15
N GLN A 164 7.88 -14.64 16.45
CA GLN A 164 9.18 -14.97 17.04
C GLN A 164 9.02 -15.74 18.35
N PHE A 165 8.06 -15.31 19.20
CA PHE A 165 7.73 -16.04 20.43
C PHE A 165 7.18 -17.44 20.18
N ALA A 166 6.21 -17.53 19.29
CA ALA A 166 5.58 -18.80 18.98
C ALA A 166 6.59 -19.79 18.35
N ILE A 167 7.47 -19.30 17.46
CA ILE A 167 8.53 -20.13 16.86
C ILE A 167 9.57 -20.54 17.91
N ALA A 168 9.99 -19.65 18.79
CA ALA A 168 10.91 -19.99 19.85
C ALA A 168 10.35 -21.12 20.74
N ALA A 169 9.08 -21.04 21.10
CA ALA A 169 8.38 -22.09 21.85
C ALA A 169 8.26 -23.40 21.04
N ALA A 170 8.00 -23.33 19.73
CA ALA A 170 7.92 -24.50 18.87
C ALA A 170 9.27 -25.21 18.70
N VAL A 171 10.37 -24.44 18.63
CA VAL A 171 11.75 -24.95 18.45
C VAL A 171 12.29 -25.54 19.74
N THR A 172 12.08 -24.88 20.89
CA THR A 172 12.64 -25.31 22.19
C THR A 172 11.80 -26.37 22.88
N GLY A 173 10.54 -26.53 22.53
CA GLY A 173 9.59 -27.43 23.17
C GLY A 173 9.22 -27.03 24.60
N SER A 174 9.75 -25.93 25.13
CA SER A 174 9.47 -25.40 26.46
C SER A 174 8.97 -23.96 26.36
N PHE A 175 7.88 -23.66 27.04
CA PHE A 175 7.31 -22.32 27.09
C PHE A 175 7.26 -21.81 28.53
N SER A 176 8.16 -20.90 28.88
CA SER A 176 8.09 -20.15 30.13
C SER A 176 7.43 -18.82 29.87
N LEU A 177 6.19 -18.67 30.36
CA LEU A 177 5.42 -17.45 30.13
C LEU A 177 6.11 -16.20 30.72
N ALA A 178 6.81 -16.36 31.86
CA ALA A 178 7.50 -15.27 32.53
C ALA A 178 8.73 -14.79 31.74
N ASP A 179 9.60 -15.72 31.32
CA ASP A 179 10.82 -15.40 30.57
C ASP A 179 10.47 -14.87 29.16
N ALA A 180 9.46 -15.49 28.54
CA ALA A 180 8.94 -15.03 27.26
C ALA A 180 8.39 -13.59 27.37
N SER A 181 7.57 -13.29 28.36
CA SER A 181 7.00 -11.95 28.53
C SER A 181 8.07 -10.91 28.82
N TRP A 182 9.09 -11.24 29.61
CA TRP A 182 10.20 -10.32 29.89
C TRP A 182 11.02 -10.02 28.64
N THR A 183 11.43 -11.07 27.91
CA THR A 183 12.16 -10.92 26.65
C THR A 183 11.36 -10.11 25.64
N PHE A 184 10.06 -10.37 25.52
CA PHE A 184 9.15 -9.58 24.70
C PHE A 184 9.21 -8.08 25.05
N VAL A 185 9.03 -7.73 26.31
CA VAL A 185 9.05 -6.34 26.73
C VAL A 185 10.40 -5.69 26.40
N VAL A 186 11.50 -6.39 26.64
CA VAL A 186 12.85 -5.87 26.34
C VAL A 186 13.06 -5.69 24.84
N GLU A 187 12.72 -6.67 24.03
CA GLU A 187 12.87 -6.59 22.57
C GLU A 187 11.94 -5.53 21.96
N PHE A 188 10.69 -5.48 22.42
CA PHE A 188 9.68 -4.55 21.92
C PHE A 188 9.99 -3.09 22.31
N VAL A 189 10.12 -2.83 23.62
CA VAL A 189 10.40 -1.49 24.13
C VAL A 189 11.80 -1.04 23.76
N GLY A 190 12.78 -1.93 23.87
CA GLY A 190 14.17 -1.67 23.49
C GLY A 190 14.29 -1.32 22.01
N GLY A 191 13.59 -2.05 21.12
CA GLY A 191 13.54 -1.73 19.70
C GLY A 191 12.99 -0.32 19.42
N ILE A 192 11.85 0.03 20.04
CA ILE A 192 11.27 1.38 19.91
C ILE A 192 12.23 2.47 20.41
N VAL A 193 12.77 2.30 21.62
CA VAL A 193 13.67 3.31 22.23
C VAL A 193 14.93 3.49 21.39
N LEU A 194 15.56 2.38 20.98
CA LEU A 194 16.76 2.43 20.15
C LEU A 194 16.46 3.03 18.77
N GLY A 195 15.33 2.69 18.16
CA GLY A 195 14.90 3.24 16.88
C GLY A 195 14.65 4.75 16.94
N LEU A 196 13.97 5.24 17.98
CA LEU A 196 13.81 6.68 18.24
C LEU A 196 15.15 7.38 18.43
N PHE A 197 16.07 6.78 19.16
CA PHE A 197 17.41 7.32 19.39
C PHE A 197 18.23 7.41 18.10
N LEU A 198 18.29 6.33 17.32
CA LEU A 198 19.02 6.30 16.04
C LEU A 198 18.35 7.20 15.00
N GLY A 199 17.02 7.24 14.97
CA GLY A 199 16.26 8.17 14.11
C GLY A 199 16.54 9.64 14.45
N ALA A 200 16.66 9.97 15.75
CA ALA A 200 17.06 11.32 16.18
C ALA A 200 18.47 11.66 15.73
N ILE A 201 19.42 10.75 15.90
CA ILE A 201 20.80 10.92 15.40
C ILE A 201 20.80 11.15 13.89
N ALA A 202 20.10 10.31 13.14
CA ALA A 202 19.99 10.45 11.69
C ALA A 202 19.40 11.79 11.27
N PHE A 203 18.35 12.24 11.94
CA PHE A 203 17.78 13.57 11.73
C PHE A 203 18.79 14.70 11.99
N PHE A 204 19.53 14.64 13.09
CA PHE A 204 20.58 15.62 13.40
C PHE A 204 21.70 15.62 12.35
N ILE A 205 22.13 14.45 11.88
CA ILE A 205 23.12 14.31 10.80
C ILE A 205 22.59 14.98 9.53
N MET A 206 21.38 14.66 9.09
CA MET A 206 20.76 15.27 7.91
C MET A 206 20.66 16.80 8.04
N GLN A 207 20.28 17.29 9.21
CA GLN A 207 20.20 18.72 9.48
C GLN A 207 21.59 19.39 9.47
N ARG A 208 22.60 18.71 10.01
CA ARG A 208 23.99 19.19 9.99
C ARG A 208 24.56 19.25 8.59
N MET A 209 24.29 18.24 7.77
CA MET A 209 24.67 18.22 6.35
C MET A 209 24.06 19.40 5.59
N ARG A 210 22.78 19.67 5.80
CA ARG A 210 22.10 20.85 5.18
C ARG A 210 22.74 22.17 5.64
N ARG A 211 23.07 22.33 6.92
CA ARG A 211 23.73 23.53 7.45
C ARG A 211 25.17 23.68 6.96
N ALA A 212 25.85 22.59 6.65
CA ALA A 212 27.20 22.57 6.09
C ALA A 212 27.22 22.85 4.57
N GLY A 213 26.06 23.13 3.94
CA GLY A 213 25.97 23.44 2.52
C GLY A 213 25.98 22.21 1.60
N VAL A 214 25.73 21.01 2.11
CA VAL A 214 25.56 19.82 1.27
C VAL A 214 24.18 19.87 0.62
N GLU A 215 24.11 20.48 -0.57
CA GLU A 215 22.85 20.67 -1.34
C GLU A 215 22.60 19.56 -2.38
N SER A 216 23.33 18.45 -2.32
CA SER A 216 23.10 17.32 -3.21
C SER A 216 21.93 16.47 -2.73
N ALA A 217 20.82 16.48 -3.50
CA ALA A 217 19.66 15.61 -3.24
C ALA A 217 20.06 14.13 -3.24
N THR A 218 20.95 13.71 -4.13
CA THR A 218 21.45 12.33 -4.23
C THR A 218 22.08 11.85 -2.92
N VAL A 219 22.93 12.68 -2.30
CA VAL A 219 23.60 12.32 -1.03
C VAL A 219 22.58 12.12 0.09
N HIS A 220 21.57 12.99 0.18
CA HIS A 220 20.51 12.87 1.19
C HIS A 220 19.66 11.63 0.96
N VAL A 221 19.27 11.32 -0.28
CA VAL A 221 18.48 10.13 -0.62
C VAL A 221 19.27 8.85 -0.36
N CYS A 222 20.57 8.82 -0.72
CA CYS A 222 21.42 7.67 -0.40
C CYS A 222 21.54 7.46 1.11
N PHE A 223 21.64 8.53 1.91
CA PHE A 223 21.63 8.43 3.36
C PHE A 223 20.30 7.87 3.89
N GLU A 224 19.16 8.34 3.35
CA GLU A 224 17.84 7.82 3.71
C GLU A 224 17.70 6.33 3.35
N LEU A 225 18.17 5.90 2.17
CA LEU A 225 18.14 4.48 1.77
C LEU A 225 19.03 3.60 2.65
N PHE A 226 20.17 4.10 3.10
CA PHE A 226 21.08 3.37 3.98
C PHE A 226 20.49 3.17 5.39
N LEU A 227 19.67 4.10 5.85
CA LEU A 227 19.24 4.19 7.24
C LEU A 227 18.47 2.97 7.76
N PRO A 228 17.47 2.39 7.07
CA PRO A 228 16.75 1.21 7.57
C PRO A 228 17.67 0.00 7.77
N PHE A 229 18.63 -0.22 6.89
CA PHE A 229 19.60 -1.29 7.02
C PHE A 229 20.49 -1.09 8.26
N PHE A 230 21.01 0.11 8.42
CA PHE A 230 21.84 0.47 9.57
C PHE A 230 21.09 0.32 10.89
N VAL A 231 19.88 0.87 10.98
CA VAL A 231 19.04 0.79 12.20
C VAL A 231 18.72 -0.66 12.54
N TYR A 232 18.34 -1.47 11.54
CA TYR A 232 18.05 -2.88 11.75
C TYR A 232 19.27 -3.65 12.29
N LEU A 233 20.43 -3.52 11.64
CA LEU A 233 21.66 -4.20 12.03
C LEU A 233 22.15 -3.80 13.43
N VAL A 234 22.03 -2.50 13.76
CA VAL A 234 22.38 -2.02 15.11
C VAL A 234 21.43 -2.61 16.14
N ALA A 235 20.11 -2.61 15.87
CA ALA A 235 19.13 -3.13 16.81
C ALA A 235 19.31 -4.64 17.07
N THR A 236 19.54 -5.43 16.04
CA THR A 236 19.84 -6.86 16.15
C THR A 236 21.11 -7.11 16.96
N ARG A 237 22.13 -6.25 16.82
CA ARG A 237 23.37 -6.35 17.61
C ARG A 237 23.15 -6.11 19.12
N PHE A 238 22.17 -5.30 19.47
CA PHE A 238 21.74 -5.05 20.86
C PHE A 238 20.67 -6.03 21.35
N HIS A 239 20.36 -7.08 20.60
CA HIS A 239 19.32 -8.07 20.92
C HIS A 239 17.94 -7.44 21.19
N VAL A 240 17.60 -6.43 20.38
CA VAL A 240 16.26 -5.79 20.37
C VAL A 240 15.66 -5.90 18.98
N SER A 241 14.33 -5.73 18.88
CA SER A 241 13.62 -5.87 17.60
C SER A 241 14.10 -4.86 16.55
N GLY A 242 14.80 -5.36 15.52
CA GLY A 242 15.27 -4.54 14.39
C GLY A 242 14.13 -3.90 13.61
N ILE A 243 13.02 -4.60 13.48
CA ILE A 243 11.84 -4.13 12.76
C ILE A 243 11.17 -2.97 13.48
N LEU A 244 10.95 -3.09 14.79
CA LEU A 244 10.39 -2.00 15.60
C LEU A 244 11.31 -0.78 15.64
N ALA A 245 12.62 -1.01 15.66
CA ALA A 245 13.60 0.07 15.61
C ALA A 245 13.51 0.84 14.29
N VAL A 246 13.39 0.14 13.16
CA VAL A 246 13.24 0.74 11.83
C VAL A 246 11.94 1.55 11.73
N VAL A 247 10.81 1.00 12.16
CA VAL A 247 9.51 1.67 12.18
C VAL A 247 9.55 2.93 13.04
N ALA A 248 10.11 2.83 14.26
CA ALA A 248 10.23 3.96 15.18
C ALA A 248 11.12 5.07 14.61
N ALA A 249 12.23 4.71 13.95
CA ALA A 249 13.11 5.67 13.29
C ALA A 249 12.40 6.39 12.12
N GLY A 250 11.66 5.67 11.28
CA GLY A 250 10.88 6.22 10.18
C GLY A 250 9.79 7.18 10.65
N LEU A 251 9.00 6.80 11.67
CA LEU A 251 7.99 7.66 12.29
C LEU A 251 8.60 8.94 12.85
N LEU A 252 9.76 8.87 13.49
CA LEU A 252 10.43 10.04 14.05
C LEU A 252 10.89 11.01 12.95
N ILE A 253 11.47 10.49 11.89
CA ILE A 253 11.95 11.30 10.75
C ILE A 253 10.78 12.00 10.07
N SER A 254 9.62 11.36 9.97
CA SER A 254 8.39 11.99 9.47
C SER A 254 7.84 13.08 10.40
N TYR A 255 7.92 12.87 11.71
CA TYR A 255 7.30 13.73 12.73
C TYR A 255 7.99 15.09 12.91
N ILE A 256 9.32 15.10 12.94
CA ILE A 256 10.08 16.31 13.26
C ILE A 256 9.94 17.41 12.20
N PRO A 257 10.07 17.14 10.88
CA PRO A 257 9.90 18.16 9.85
C PRO A 257 8.53 18.80 9.83
N GLN A 258 7.45 18.04 10.09
CA GLN A 258 6.09 18.55 10.10
C GLN A 258 5.88 19.62 11.19
N ARG A 259 6.50 19.46 12.34
CA ARG A 259 6.43 20.49 13.43
C ARG A 259 7.32 21.70 13.17
N MET A 260 8.47 21.53 12.54
CA MET A 260 9.39 22.63 12.24
C MET A 260 8.91 23.54 11.10
N THR A 261 8.21 22.99 10.11
CA THR A 261 7.68 23.76 8.97
C THR A 261 6.59 24.74 9.35
N VAL A 262 5.79 24.44 10.36
CA VAL A 262 4.77 25.37 10.89
C VAL A 262 5.43 26.63 11.50
N ARG A 263 6.69 26.56 11.92
CA ARG A 263 7.39 27.64 12.62
C ARG A 263 8.34 28.49 11.76
N SER A 264 8.69 28.03 10.54
CA SER A 264 9.64 28.73 9.66
C SER A 264 9.09 28.91 8.25
N ARG A 265 8.86 30.17 7.84
CA ARG A 265 8.38 30.57 6.50
C ARG A 265 9.41 30.45 5.36
N SER A 266 10.61 29.97 5.63
CA SER A 266 11.68 29.86 4.63
C SER A 266 11.77 28.44 4.09
N PHE A 267 10.78 28.03 3.27
CA PHE A 267 10.91 26.83 2.45
C PHE A 267 11.84 27.15 1.27
N SER A 268 13.06 26.62 1.30
CA SER A 268 13.96 26.72 0.17
C SER A 268 13.54 25.77 -0.95
N THR A 269 13.72 26.20 -2.19
CA THR A 269 13.50 25.38 -3.41
C THR A 269 14.23 24.02 -3.34
N PHE A 270 15.28 23.94 -2.55
CA PHE A 270 16.05 22.73 -2.29
C PHE A 270 15.25 21.66 -1.53
N SER A 271 14.50 22.03 -0.47
CA SER A 271 13.71 21.05 0.30
C SER A 271 12.62 20.43 -0.57
N THR A 272 12.01 21.20 -1.46
CA THR A 272 11.01 20.67 -2.40
C THR A 272 11.61 19.70 -3.41
N ARG A 273 12.80 20.04 -3.98
CA ARG A 273 13.52 19.14 -4.90
C ARG A 273 13.96 17.85 -4.20
N LEU A 274 14.43 17.96 -2.97
CA LEU A 274 14.85 16.80 -2.18
C LEU A 274 13.65 15.86 -1.90
N ASN A 275 12.51 16.42 -1.48
CA ASN A 275 11.32 15.61 -1.22
C ASN A 275 10.84 14.89 -2.47
N ILE A 276 10.76 15.57 -3.63
CA ILE A 276 10.36 14.93 -4.89
C ILE A 276 11.35 13.83 -5.30
N ALA A 277 12.66 14.08 -5.18
CA ALA A 277 13.67 13.08 -5.51
C ALA A 277 13.60 11.87 -4.57
N SER A 278 13.48 12.11 -3.27
CA SER A 278 13.35 11.05 -2.27
C SER A 278 12.10 10.22 -2.51
N GLU A 279 10.93 10.85 -2.70
CA GLU A 279 9.66 10.17 -2.97
C GLU A 279 9.74 9.30 -4.25
N SER A 280 10.32 9.83 -5.33
CA SER A 280 10.47 9.08 -6.59
C SER A 280 11.37 7.86 -6.44
N VAL A 281 12.50 7.99 -5.73
CA VAL A 281 13.44 6.87 -5.51
C VAL A 281 12.82 5.81 -4.60
N TRP A 282 12.18 6.22 -3.51
CA TRP A 282 11.51 5.30 -2.60
C TRP A 282 10.35 4.58 -3.27
N HIS A 283 9.55 5.28 -4.06
CA HIS A 283 8.47 4.65 -4.81
C HIS A 283 8.98 3.56 -5.75
N LEU A 284 10.07 3.83 -6.49
CA LEU A 284 10.70 2.83 -7.36
C LEU A 284 11.27 1.66 -6.55
N PHE A 285 11.96 1.96 -5.45
CA PHE A 285 12.60 0.95 -4.62
C PHE A 285 11.56 0.03 -3.97
N SER A 286 10.54 0.59 -3.32
CA SER A 286 9.44 -0.17 -2.72
C SER A 286 8.67 -0.97 -3.77
N PHE A 287 8.46 -0.42 -4.98
CA PHE A 287 7.84 -1.14 -6.09
C PHE A 287 8.62 -2.40 -6.46
N VAL A 288 9.94 -2.31 -6.61
CA VAL A 288 10.79 -3.47 -6.96
C VAL A 288 10.81 -4.48 -5.82
N LEU A 289 10.97 -4.04 -4.57
CA LEU A 289 10.99 -4.94 -3.41
C LEU A 289 9.67 -5.71 -3.26
N ASN A 290 8.53 -5.02 -3.30
CA ASN A 290 7.23 -5.68 -3.25
C ASN A 290 7.04 -6.65 -4.42
N GLY A 291 7.46 -6.25 -5.62
CA GLY A 291 7.38 -7.11 -6.80
C GLY A 291 8.17 -8.41 -6.65
N VAL A 292 9.39 -8.33 -6.14
CA VAL A 292 10.22 -9.51 -5.86
C VAL A 292 9.53 -10.44 -4.85
N ILE A 293 8.95 -9.87 -3.79
CA ILE A 293 8.26 -10.66 -2.75
C ILE A 293 7.04 -11.39 -3.33
N PHE A 294 6.20 -10.72 -4.14
CA PHE A 294 5.02 -11.35 -4.72
C PHE A 294 5.38 -12.38 -5.81
N VAL A 295 6.43 -12.17 -6.60
CA VAL A 295 6.98 -13.19 -7.51
C VAL A 295 7.47 -14.39 -6.71
N ASN A 296 8.22 -14.15 -5.61
CA ASN A 296 8.67 -15.21 -4.71
C ASN A 296 7.50 -15.98 -4.08
N LEU A 297 6.42 -15.29 -3.71
CA LEU A 297 5.19 -15.92 -3.23
C LEU A 297 4.64 -16.95 -4.23
N GLY A 298 4.62 -16.61 -5.52
CA GLY A 298 4.20 -17.52 -6.58
C GLY A 298 5.11 -18.75 -6.69
N ILE A 299 6.42 -18.56 -6.59
CA ILE A 299 7.42 -19.64 -6.63
C ILE A 299 7.26 -20.56 -5.40
N VAL A 300 7.19 -20.00 -4.19
CA VAL A 300 7.04 -20.76 -2.94
C VAL A 300 5.70 -21.51 -2.91
N LEU A 301 4.61 -20.89 -3.35
CA LEU A 301 3.31 -21.56 -3.47
C LEU A 301 3.40 -22.80 -4.37
N SER A 302 4.05 -22.64 -5.52
CA SER A 302 4.20 -23.75 -6.49
C SER A 302 5.12 -24.85 -5.98
N SER A 303 6.24 -24.50 -5.34
CA SER A 303 7.18 -25.48 -4.78
C SER A 303 6.59 -26.30 -3.62
N THR A 304 5.72 -25.69 -2.81
CA THR A 304 5.02 -26.39 -1.73
C THR A 304 3.82 -27.22 -2.22
N LEU A 305 3.20 -26.81 -3.33
CA LEU A 305 2.06 -27.52 -3.91
C LEU A 305 2.48 -28.70 -4.79
N ALA A 306 3.59 -28.59 -5.53
CA ALA A 306 4.02 -29.60 -6.49
C ALA A 306 4.18 -31.00 -5.91
N PRO A 307 4.77 -31.23 -4.72
CA PRO A 307 4.82 -32.55 -4.07
C PRO A 307 3.42 -33.10 -3.74
N ALA A 308 2.54 -32.24 -3.21
CA ALA A 308 1.17 -32.64 -2.83
C ALA A 308 0.32 -33.06 -4.03
N LEU A 309 0.58 -32.48 -5.22
CA LEU A 309 -0.10 -32.87 -6.46
C LEU A 309 0.26 -34.29 -6.93
N GLN A 310 1.38 -34.83 -6.49
CA GLN A 310 1.86 -36.16 -6.89
C GLN A 310 1.36 -37.29 -5.98
N GLU A 311 0.94 -37.00 -4.74
CA GLU A 311 0.65 -38.05 -3.77
C GLU A 311 -0.81 -38.55 -3.75
N ASN A 312 -1.84 -37.71 -3.69
CA ASN A 312 -3.25 -38.17 -3.73
C ASN A 312 -4.25 -37.00 -3.84
N SER A 313 -5.30 -37.17 -4.63
CA SER A 313 -6.36 -36.15 -4.79
C SER A 313 -7.20 -35.89 -3.52
N ALA A 314 -7.31 -36.85 -2.60
CA ALA A 314 -8.02 -36.70 -1.35
C ALA A 314 -7.29 -35.75 -0.38
N ASP A 315 -5.96 -35.81 -0.35
CA ASP A 315 -5.13 -34.95 0.49
C ASP A 315 -5.16 -33.50 -0.01
N LEU A 316 -5.23 -33.30 -1.32
CA LEU A 316 -5.39 -31.99 -1.93
C LEU A 316 -6.69 -31.30 -1.50
N PHE A 317 -7.81 -32.01 -1.57
CA PHE A 317 -9.12 -31.43 -1.15
C PHE A 317 -9.06 -31.00 0.32
N TRP A 318 -8.44 -31.82 1.18
CA TRP A 318 -8.27 -31.51 2.59
C TRP A 318 -7.38 -30.25 2.79
N ILE A 319 -6.24 -30.17 2.13
CA ILE A 319 -5.32 -29.02 2.22
C ILE A 319 -5.98 -27.72 1.76
N PHE A 320 -6.70 -27.74 0.62
CA PHE A 320 -7.45 -26.58 0.16
C PHE A 320 -8.61 -26.21 1.09
N SER A 321 -9.28 -27.19 1.71
CA SER A 321 -10.32 -26.92 2.68
C SER A 321 -9.76 -26.23 3.94
N LEU A 322 -8.57 -26.62 4.40
CA LEU A 322 -7.87 -25.95 5.49
C LEU A 322 -7.59 -24.47 5.17
N VAL A 323 -7.10 -24.16 3.97
CA VAL A 323 -6.88 -22.78 3.53
C VAL A 323 -8.19 -21.97 3.59
N LEU A 324 -9.29 -22.52 3.08
CA LEU A 324 -10.58 -21.83 3.09
C LEU A 324 -11.13 -21.65 4.52
N ILE A 325 -11.00 -22.66 5.37
CA ILE A 325 -11.45 -22.59 6.77
C ILE A 325 -10.63 -21.52 7.51
N LEU A 326 -9.29 -21.55 7.39
CA LEU A 326 -8.43 -20.57 8.05
C LEU A 326 -8.71 -19.15 7.53
N THR A 327 -8.91 -18.99 6.22
CA THR A 327 -9.31 -17.70 5.65
C THR A 327 -10.64 -17.22 6.23
N ALA A 328 -11.64 -18.10 6.30
CA ALA A 328 -12.95 -17.77 6.88
C ALA A 328 -12.83 -17.37 8.36
N VAL A 329 -11.99 -18.08 9.12
CA VAL A 329 -11.73 -17.76 10.54
C VAL A 329 -11.10 -16.39 10.68
N ILE A 330 -10.02 -16.09 9.93
CA ILE A 330 -9.32 -14.82 9.99
C ILE A 330 -10.23 -13.65 9.59
N VAL A 331 -10.92 -13.80 8.46
CA VAL A 331 -11.87 -12.79 7.97
C VAL A 331 -13.03 -12.62 8.95
N GLY A 332 -13.54 -13.73 9.52
CA GLY A 332 -14.62 -13.73 10.51
C GLY A 332 -14.23 -13.02 11.82
N VAL A 333 -13.07 -13.34 12.38
CA VAL A 333 -12.56 -12.67 13.60
C VAL A 333 -12.39 -11.17 13.36
N ARG A 334 -11.79 -10.81 12.23
CA ARG A 334 -11.60 -9.40 11.85
C ARG A 334 -12.94 -8.67 11.65
N PHE A 335 -13.89 -9.31 10.96
CA PHE A 335 -15.22 -8.74 10.76
C PHE A 335 -15.93 -8.47 12.08
N LEU A 336 -15.97 -9.45 12.97
CA LEU A 336 -16.59 -9.31 14.28
C LEU A 336 -15.92 -8.22 15.09
N TRP A 337 -14.58 -8.14 15.06
CA TRP A 337 -13.83 -7.10 15.77
C TRP A 337 -14.16 -5.70 15.28
N ILE A 338 -14.13 -5.48 13.97
CA ILE A 338 -14.45 -4.18 13.36
C ILE A 338 -15.90 -3.80 13.62
N LEU A 339 -16.84 -4.76 13.49
CA LEU A 339 -18.25 -4.52 13.78
C LEU A 339 -18.47 -4.11 15.23
N CYS A 340 -17.84 -4.81 16.17
CA CYS A 340 -17.90 -4.45 17.60
C CYS A 340 -17.28 -3.06 17.86
N ALA A 341 -16.13 -2.77 17.25
CA ALA A 341 -15.47 -1.48 17.39
C ALA A 341 -16.33 -0.33 16.84
N ASP A 342 -16.96 -0.52 15.68
CA ASP A 342 -17.87 0.47 15.08
C ASP A 342 -19.13 0.71 15.93
N LEU A 343 -19.68 -0.34 16.54
CA LEU A 343 -20.85 -0.24 17.42
C LEU A 343 -20.55 0.43 18.77
N LEU A 344 -19.31 0.28 19.25
CA LEU A 344 -18.86 0.88 20.52
C LEU A 344 -18.36 2.34 20.34
N SER A 345 -18.00 2.74 19.12
CA SER A 345 -17.50 4.09 18.84
C SER A 345 -18.65 5.05 18.50
N ASP A 346 -18.53 6.28 19.01
CA ASP A 346 -19.45 7.35 18.60
C ASP A 346 -19.07 7.85 17.20
N ASN A 347 -20.08 8.06 16.35
CA ASN A 347 -19.87 8.64 15.02
C ASN A 347 -19.44 10.11 15.19
N PRO A 348 -18.24 10.52 14.75
CA PRO A 348 -17.73 11.87 14.95
C PRO A 348 -18.54 12.95 14.21
N GLU A 349 -19.28 12.60 13.15
CA GLU A 349 -20.12 13.55 12.40
C GLU A 349 -21.48 13.78 13.03
N THR A 350 -22.05 12.76 13.69
CA THR A 350 -23.40 12.82 14.23
C THR A 350 -23.44 12.80 15.77
N GLY A 351 -22.33 12.50 16.44
CA GLY A 351 -22.24 12.34 17.90
C GLY A 351 -23.11 11.20 18.47
N LYS A 352 -23.67 10.35 17.60
CA LYS A 352 -24.54 9.22 18.00
C LYS A 352 -23.84 7.89 17.74
N ARG A 353 -24.07 6.91 18.60
CA ARG A 353 -23.61 5.54 18.39
C ARG A 353 -24.22 4.96 17.11
N MET A 354 -23.38 4.26 16.34
CA MET A 354 -23.84 3.59 15.14
C MET A 354 -24.78 2.45 15.54
N LYS A 355 -25.99 2.42 14.96
CA LYS A 355 -26.94 1.33 15.21
C LYS A 355 -26.61 0.15 14.31
N LEU A 356 -26.78 -1.07 14.84
CA LEU A 356 -26.67 -2.28 14.04
C LEU A 356 -27.71 -2.24 12.90
N GLY A 357 -27.23 -2.20 11.66
CA GLY A 357 -28.06 -2.12 10.47
C GLY A 357 -27.25 -2.43 9.21
N GLY A 358 -27.92 -2.50 8.07
CA GLY A 358 -27.29 -2.81 6.78
C GLY A 358 -26.05 -1.97 6.46
N PRO A 359 -26.06 -0.63 6.68
CA PRO A 359 -24.89 0.23 6.44
C PRO A 359 -23.70 -0.13 7.34
N ALA A 360 -23.93 -0.43 8.63
CA ALA A 360 -22.85 -0.80 9.55
C ALA A 360 -22.20 -2.13 9.15
N ILE A 361 -23.01 -3.12 8.82
CA ILE A 361 -22.53 -4.44 8.37
C ILE A 361 -21.73 -4.30 7.06
N ARG A 362 -22.24 -3.53 6.11
CA ARG A 362 -21.56 -3.28 4.83
C ARG A 362 -20.21 -2.57 5.07
N ASN A 363 -20.18 -1.56 5.92
CA ASN A 363 -18.97 -0.81 6.27
C ASN A 363 -17.91 -1.73 6.91
N ALA A 364 -18.32 -2.53 7.91
CA ALA A 364 -17.45 -3.51 8.56
C ALA A 364 -16.95 -4.56 7.56
N LEU A 365 -17.79 -5.05 6.65
CA LEU A 365 -17.39 -6.03 5.63
C LEU A 365 -16.38 -5.46 4.64
N VAL A 366 -16.61 -4.24 4.12
CA VAL A 366 -15.68 -3.55 3.23
C VAL A 366 -14.34 -3.32 3.94
N THR A 367 -14.34 -2.80 5.16
CA THR A 367 -13.12 -2.55 5.94
C THR A 367 -12.36 -3.86 6.23
N THR A 368 -13.09 -4.95 6.51
CA THR A 368 -12.50 -6.27 6.71
C THR A 368 -11.77 -6.77 5.46
N LEU A 369 -12.44 -6.77 4.33
CA LEU A 369 -11.90 -7.28 3.06
C LEU A 369 -10.85 -6.37 2.44
N CYS A 370 -10.82 -5.09 2.80
CA CYS A 370 -9.76 -4.15 2.42
C CYS A 370 -8.42 -4.36 3.17
N GLY A 371 -8.31 -5.34 4.05
CA GLY A 371 -7.06 -5.72 4.72
C GLY A 371 -6.59 -7.11 4.29
N PRO A 372 -6.23 -7.33 3.01
CA PRO A 372 -5.69 -8.62 2.58
C PRO A 372 -4.34 -8.89 3.25
N LYS A 373 -3.96 -10.15 3.31
CA LYS A 373 -2.62 -10.59 3.74
C LYS A 373 -1.64 -10.43 2.58
N GLY A 374 -0.36 -10.21 2.86
CA GLY A 374 0.58 -9.88 1.80
C GLY A 374 2.03 -10.25 2.06
N ALA A 375 2.92 -9.41 1.57
CA ALA A 375 4.35 -9.60 1.53
C ALA A 375 4.98 -9.93 2.89
N VAL A 376 4.60 -9.21 3.94
CA VAL A 376 5.13 -9.39 5.29
C VAL A 376 4.74 -10.75 5.88
N SER A 377 3.50 -11.21 5.64
CA SER A 377 3.03 -12.54 6.08
C SER A 377 3.87 -13.67 5.50
N LEU A 378 4.16 -13.63 4.18
CA LEU A 378 5.05 -14.61 3.54
C LEU A 378 6.46 -14.56 4.12
N SER A 379 6.98 -13.33 4.27
CA SER A 379 8.33 -13.10 4.76
C SER A 379 8.55 -13.71 6.13
N ILE A 380 7.62 -13.49 7.04
CA ILE A 380 7.62 -14.07 8.39
C ILE A 380 7.55 -15.59 8.31
N ALA A 381 6.62 -16.15 7.53
CA ALA A 381 6.46 -17.60 7.40
C ALA A 381 7.71 -18.26 6.82
N SER A 382 8.39 -17.61 5.87
CA SER A 382 9.64 -18.12 5.30
C SER A 382 10.77 -18.23 6.32
N THR A 383 10.66 -17.55 7.48
CA THR A 383 11.63 -17.65 8.57
C THR A 383 11.43 -18.88 9.49
N ILE A 384 10.40 -19.72 9.26
CA ILE A 384 10.24 -20.98 9.97
C ILE A 384 11.50 -21.84 9.76
N PRO A 385 12.21 -22.23 10.83
CA PRO A 385 13.48 -22.98 10.70
C PRO A 385 13.24 -24.37 10.10
N PHE A 386 14.27 -24.93 9.49
CA PHE A 386 14.21 -26.30 8.94
C PHE A 386 14.28 -27.37 10.04
N THR A 387 14.92 -27.05 11.15
CA THR A 387 15.14 -27.99 12.27
C THR A 387 14.74 -27.36 13.60
N VAL A 388 14.29 -28.19 14.54
CA VAL A 388 14.06 -27.81 15.93
C VAL A 388 15.34 -27.94 16.75
N ALA A 389 15.36 -27.48 18.01
CA ALA A 389 16.55 -27.52 18.89
C ALA A 389 17.14 -28.91 19.09
N SER A 390 16.35 -29.99 18.96
CA SER A 390 16.82 -31.36 19.01
C SER A 390 17.56 -31.84 17.75
N GLY A 391 17.66 -31.02 16.70
CA GLY A 391 18.19 -31.40 15.39
C GLY A 391 17.21 -32.13 14.47
N ALA A 392 15.99 -32.43 14.94
CA ALA A 392 14.93 -33.02 14.11
C ALA A 392 14.35 -32.01 13.12
N VAL A 393 13.82 -32.50 12.02
CA VAL A 393 13.13 -31.65 11.03
C VAL A 393 11.91 -30.97 11.68
N PHE A 394 11.70 -29.70 11.36
CA PHE A 394 10.54 -28.95 11.88
C PHE A 394 9.23 -29.58 11.38
N PRO A 395 8.32 -30.00 12.28
CA PRO A 395 7.11 -30.73 11.89
C PRO A 395 6.22 -29.89 10.97
N GLN A 396 5.79 -30.48 9.85
CA GLN A 396 4.79 -29.90 8.93
C GLN A 396 5.16 -28.48 8.39
N ARG A 397 6.46 -28.17 8.27
CA ARG A 397 6.92 -26.86 7.79
C ARG A 397 6.33 -26.47 6.45
N ASP A 398 6.34 -27.39 5.48
CA ASP A 398 5.85 -27.12 4.13
C ASP A 398 4.33 -26.92 4.11
N LEU A 399 3.59 -27.64 4.94
CA LEU A 399 2.16 -27.42 5.11
C LEU A 399 1.87 -26.03 5.70
N LEU A 400 2.64 -25.58 6.70
CA LEU A 400 2.48 -24.24 7.27
C LEU A 400 2.76 -23.15 6.23
N LEU A 401 3.80 -23.29 5.43
CA LEU A 401 4.12 -22.36 4.33
C LEU A 401 3.00 -22.35 3.29
N PHE A 402 2.51 -23.52 2.89
CA PHE A 402 1.40 -23.60 1.94
C PHE A 402 0.14 -22.93 2.47
N LEU A 403 -0.23 -23.16 3.74
CA LEU A 403 -1.40 -22.53 4.36
C LEU A 403 -1.27 -21.01 4.38
N VAL A 404 -0.09 -20.45 4.70
CA VAL A 404 0.14 -19.01 4.66
C VAL A 404 -0.01 -18.48 3.24
N CYS A 405 0.66 -19.10 2.26
CA CYS A 405 0.56 -18.71 0.85
C CYS A 405 -0.89 -18.77 0.36
N GLY A 406 -1.60 -19.85 0.66
CA GLY A 406 -2.99 -20.02 0.27
C GLY A 406 -3.92 -18.96 0.86
N VAL A 407 -3.78 -18.64 2.14
CA VAL A 407 -4.56 -17.57 2.80
C VAL A 407 -4.24 -16.20 2.19
N ILE A 408 -2.98 -15.91 1.87
CA ILE A 408 -2.58 -14.66 1.19
C ILE A 408 -3.31 -14.57 -0.16
N VAL A 409 -3.25 -15.64 -0.97
CA VAL A 409 -3.91 -15.68 -2.29
C VAL A 409 -5.41 -15.46 -2.16
N VAL A 410 -6.08 -16.20 -1.28
CA VAL A 410 -7.54 -16.10 -1.13
C VAL A 410 -7.94 -14.71 -0.64
N THR A 411 -7.24 -14.13 0.33
CA THR A 411 -7.54 -12.77 0.82
C THR A 411 -7.28 -11.70 -0.24
N LEU A 412 -6.25 -11.82 -1.08
CA LEU A 412 -6.01 -10.93 -2.22
C LEU A 412 -7.10 -11.06 -3.29
N LEU A 413 -7.55 -12.28 -3.59
CA LEU A 413 -8.66 -12.51 -4.52
C LEU A 413 -9.95 -11.90 -4.00
N LEU A 414 -10.27 -12.10 -2.70
CA LEU A 414 -11.43 -11.47 -2.06
C LEU A 414 -11.35 -9.95 -2.13
N ALA A 415 -10.20 -9.36 -1.82
CA ALA A 415 -9.98 -7.93 -1.91
C ALA A 415 -10.15 -7.41 -3.34
N ASN A 416 -9.57 -8.10 -4.32
CA ASN A 416 -9.58 -7.65 -5.72
C ASN A 416 -10.96 -7.80 -6.40
N PHE A 417 -11.70 -8.88 -6.14
CA PHE A 417 -12.93 -9.18 -6.86
C PHE A 417 -14.19 -8.88 -6.05
N VAL A 418 -14.20 -9.11 -4.73
CA VAL A 418 -15.40 -8.96 -3.91
C VAL A 418 -15.58 -7.53 -3.42
N VAL A 419 -14.50 -6.85 -3.03
CA VAL A 419 -14.59 -5.46 -2.53
C VAL A 419 -15.21 -4.50 -3.56
N PRO A 420 -14.83 -4.49 -4.85
CA PRO A 420 -15.46 -3.61 -5.84
C PRO A 420 -16.96 -3.88 -6.09
N LEU A 421 -17.45 -5.08 -5.75
CA LEU A 421 -18.88 -5.43 -5.87
C LEU A 421 -19.72 -4.88 -4.70
N ILE A 422 -19.11 -4.80 -3.50
CA ILE A 422 -19.80 -4.44 -2.27
C ILE A 422 -19.63 -2.96 -1.95
N ALA A 423 -18.43 -2.42 -2.18
CA ALA A 423 -18.10 -1.05 -1.83
C ALA A 423 -18.69 -0.04 -2.83
N PRO A 424 -18.98 1.19 -2.39
CA PRO A 424 -19.35 2.26 -3.31
C PRO A 424 -18.19 2.50 -4.29
N LYS A 425 -18.49 2.59 -5.57
CA LYS A 425 -17.50 2.91 -6.60
C LYS A 425 -16.91 4.29 -6.32
N SER A 426 -15.60 4.41 -6.42
CA SER A 426 -14.96 5.70 -6.53
C SER A 426 -15.43 6.32 -7.85
N GLU A 427 -16.28 7.32 -7.78
CA GLU A 427 -16.45 8.23 -8.90
C GLU A 427 -15.11 8.94 -8.99
N THR A 428 -14.37 8.63 -10.06
CA THR A 428 -13.03 9.13 -10.39
C THR A 428 -12.63 10.45 -9.71
N ASP A 429 -11.57 10.39 -8.92
CA ASP A 429 -10.57 11.46 -8.58
C ASP A 429 -11.07 12.90 -8.30
N ASP A 430 -12.25 13.11 -7.71
CA ASP A 430 -12.68 14.47 -7.36
C ASP A 430 -12.45 14.85 -5.87
N ASP A 431 -12.14 13.90 -4.99
CA ASP A 431 -12.04 14.20 -3.54
C ASP A 431 -10.62 14.62 -3.06
N ASP A 432 -9.57 14.48 -3.89
CA ASP A 432 -8.23 15.08 -3.62
C ASP A 432 -7.98 16.34 -4.50
N GLU A 433 -8.84 16.65 -5.45
CA GLU A 433 -8.83 17.96 -6.12
C GLU A 433 -9.58 18.96 -5.22
N LEU A 434 -8.88 20.01 -4.83
CA LEU A 434 -9.48 21.22 -4.26
C LEU A 434 -10.72 21.56 -5.07
N ASP A 435 -11.84 21.85 -4.37
CA ASP A 435 -13.07 22.35 -5.02
C ASP A 435 -12.66 23.29 -6.15
N PRO A 436 -13.08 23.04 -7.40
CA PRO A 436 -12.66 23.85 -8.54
C PRO A 436 -12.88 25.34 -8.35
N GLU A 437 -13.91 25.74 -7.59
CA GLU A 437 -14.15 27.12 -7.22
C GLU A 437 -13.09 27.63 -6.24
N TYR A 438 -12.70 26.83 -5.26
CA TYR A 438 -11.64 27.17 -4.30
C TYR A 438 -10.25 27.20 -4.96
N GLU A 439 -9.95 26.27 -5.90
CA GLU A 439 -8.72 26.30 -6.70
C GLU A 439 -8.64 27.59 -7.55
N ILE A 440 -9.74 27.98 -8.17
CA ILE A 440 -9.85 29.21 -8.95
C ILE A 440 -9.61 30.44 -8.07
N GLU A 441 -10.26 30.52 -6.90
CA GLU A 441 -10.10 31.61 -5.94
C GLU A 441 -8.65 31.69 -5.41
N MET A 442 -8.07 30.57 -5.04
CA MET A 442 -6.67 30.49 -4.60
C MET A 442 -5.70 31.01 -5.68
N ILE A 443 -5.87 30.58 -6.93
CA ILE A 443 -5.02 31.02 -8.05
C ILE A 443 -5.22 32.52 -8.32
N GLN A 444 -6.43 33.05 -8.25
CA GLN A 444 -6.72 34.48 -8.39
C GLN A 444 -6.08 35.31 -7.29
N ASN A 445 -6.10 34.84 -6.04
CA ASN A 445 -5.43 35.47 -4.91
C ASN A 445 -3.90 35.52 -5.10
N VAL A 446 -3.30 34.43 -5.62
CA VAL A 446 -1.87 34.39 -5.96
C VAL A 446 -1.52 35.40 -7.05
N ILE A 447 -2.31 35.45 -8.14
CA ILE A 447 -2.10 36.40 -9.25
C ILE A 447 -2.21 37.85 -8.74
N SER A 448 -3.21 38.15 -7.91
CA SER A 448 -3.40 39.48 -7.33
C SER A 448 -2.25 39.87 -6.39
N GLY A 449 -1.76 38.92 -5.59
CA GLY A 449 -0.60 39.08 -4.71
C GLY A 449 0.69 39.35 -5.48
N LEU A 450 0.93 38.63 -6.59
CA LEU A 450 2.05 38.86 -7.48
C LEU A 450 1.99 40.23 -8.14
N LYS A 451 0.80 40.68 -8.57
CA LYS A 451 0.59 41.99 -9.18
C LYS A 451 0.90 43.13 -8.20
N ARG A 452 0.52 42.99 -6.92
CA ARG A 452 0.81 43.99 -5.86
C ARG A 452 2.31 44.09 -5.53
N ARG A 453 3.08 43.00 -5.71
CA ARG A 453 4.52 42.95 -5.44
C ARG A 453 5.39 43.23 -6.66
N GLN A 454 4.80 43.61 -7.78
CA GLN A 454 5.52 43.91 -9.01
C GLN A 454 6.24 45.26 -8.88
N THR A 455 7.56 45.25 -9.04
CA THR A 455 8.43 46.43 -9.11
C THR A 455 9.00 46.54 -10.51
N VAL A 456 9.61 47.69 -10.82
CA VAL A 456 10.25 47.92 -12.13
C VAL A 456 11.36 46.88 -12.38
N GLU A 457 12.11 46.53 -11.34
CA GLU A 457 13.24 45.59 -11.42
C GLU A 457 12.77 44.13 -11.64
N ASN A 458 11.63 43.71 -11.05
CA ASN A 458 11.17 42.34 -11.12
C ASN A 458 10.05 42.12 -12.18
N LYS A 459 9.70 43.12 -12.97
CA LYS A 459 8.58 43.11 -13.92
C LYS A 459 8.61 41.92 -14.90
N GLN A 460 9.79 41.59 -15.44
CA GLN A 460 9.93 40.47 -16.38
C GLN A 460 9.76 39.11 -15.69
N ALA A 461 10.34 38.92 -14.51
CA ALA A 461 10.23 37.70 -13.72
C ALA A 461 8.77 37.48 -13.26
N THR A 462 8.15 38.53 -12.69
CA THR A 462 6.75 38.50 -12.26
C THR A 462 5.80 38.21 -13.43
N GLY A 463 6.08 38.79 -14.61
CA GLY A 463 5.29 38.52 -15.82
C GLY A 463 5.41 37.06 -16.32
N ARG A 464 6.57 36.40 -16.16
CA ARG A 464 6.71 34.96 -16.46
C ARG A 464 5.91 34.10 -15.50
N VAL A 465 5.99 34.37 -14.21
CA VAL A 465 5.26 33.63 -13.18
C VAL A 465 3.75 33.84 -13.34
N MET A 466 3.29 35.08 -13.55
CA MET A 466 1.87 35.36 -13.82
C MET A 466 1.33 34.60 -15.03
N ARG A 467 2.07 34.50 -16.14
CA ARG A 467 1.63 33.71 -17.30
C ARG A 467 1.46 32.23 -16.98
N MET A 468 2.32 31.66 -16.12
CA MET A 468 2.19 30.29 -15.66
C MET A 468 0.90 30.09 -14.85
N TYR A 469 0.62 31.00 -13.92
CA TYR A 469 -0.62 30.94 -13.12
C TYR A 469 -1.89 31.25 -13.94
N HIS A 470 -1.84 32.11 -14.95
CA HIS A 470 -2.94 32.30 -15.88
C HIS A 470 -3.26 31.05 -16.71
N ARG A 471 -2.24 30.28 -17.14
CA ARG A 471 -2.47 28.99 -17.80
C ARG A 471 -3.13 27.99 -16.86
N ARG A 472 -2.71 27.95 -15.60
CA ARG A 472 -3.28 27.11 -14.55
C ARG A 472 -4.73 27.49 -14.24
N LEU A 473 -5.02 28.79 -14.15
CA LEU A 473 -6.38 29.33 -13.99
C LEU A 473 -7.31 28.93 -15.16
N THR A 474 -6.80 28.99 -16.37
CA THR A 474 -7.57 28.58 -17.56
C THR A 474 -7.85 27.07 -17.54
N ALA A 475 -6.89 26.25 -17.06
CA ALA A 475 -7.10 24.82 -16.92
C ALA A 475 -8.11 24.49 -15.81
N ALA A 476 -8.03 25.14 -14.65
CA ALA A 476 -9.00 24.99 -13.54
C ALA A 476 -10.42 25.39 -13.97
N ARG A 477 -10.57 26.52 -14.66
CA ARG A 477 -11.88 26.95 -15.22
C ARG A 477 -12.44 25.96 -16.24
N ARG A 478 -11.59 25.29 -17.04
CA ARG A 478 -12.05 24.26 -17.97
C ARG A 478 -12.54 22.99 -17.26
N ARG A 479 -12.03 22.69 -16.07
CA ARG A 479 -12.46 21.56 -15.25
C ARG A 479 -13.79 21.85 -14.53
N SER A 480 -14.02 23.09 -14.10
CA SER A 480 -15.26 23.49 -13.41
C SER A 480 -16.52 23.44 -14.31
N VAL A 481 -16.34 23.41 -15.62
CA VAL A 481 -17.48 23.28 -16.55
C VAL A 481 -17.85 21.81 -16.68
N SER A 482 -19.04 21.44 -16.19
CA SER A 482 -19.59 20.10 -16.32
C SER A 482 -19.45 19.56 -17.74
N GLY A 483 -18.83 18.39 -17.91
CA GLY A 483 -18.63 17.77 -19.22
C GLY A 483 -19.93 17.48 -20.00
N ARG A 484 -21.09 17.47 -19.30
CA ARG A 484 -22.44 17.43 -19.91
C ARG A 484 -22.82 18.78 -20.53
N GLN A 485 -22.61 19.87 -19.81
CA GLN A 485 -22.91 21.24 -20.31
C GLN A 485 -22.02 21.61 -21.49
N LEU A 486 -20.73 21.23 -21.43
CA LEU A 486 -19.80 21.47 -22.55
C LEU A 486 -20.19 20.68 -23.81
N ARG A 487 -20.65 19.43 -23.65
CA ARG A 487 -21.16 18.61 -24.77
C ARG A 487 -22.43 19.19 -25.35
N PHE A 488 -23.35 19.61 -24.50
CA PHE A 488 -24.63 20.24 -24.92
C PHE A 488 -24.35 21.51 -25.72
N LEU A 489 -23.55 22.44 -25.20
CA LEU A 489 -23.19 23.67 -25.89
C LEU A 489 -22.45 23.44 -27.21
N ARG A 490 -21.53 22.46 -27.25
CA ARG A 490 -20.84 22.08 -28.51
C ARG A 490 -21.79 21.53 -29.55
N GLN A 491 -22.78 20.77 -29.14
CA GLN A 491 -23.80 20.24 -30.04
C GLN A 491 -24.67 21.38 -30.59
N GLU A 492 -25.08 22.31 -29.74
CA GLU A 492 -25.87 23.47 -30.10
C GLU A 492 -25.13 24.39 -31.07
N VAL A 493 -23.85 24.69 -30.82
CA VAL A 493 -23.00 25.47 -31.74
C VAL A 493 -22.84 24.78 -33.08
N LEU A 494 -22.65 23.46 -33.15
CA LEU A 494 -22.55 22.74 -34.40
C LEU A 494 -23.87 22.69 -35.17
N LEU A 495 -25.00 22.62 -34.49
CA LEU A 495 -26.32 22.75 -35.12
C LEU A 495 -26.53 24.14 -35.72
N HIS A 496 -26.19 25.19 -35.00
CA HIS A 496 -26.23 26.56 -35.50
C HIS A 496 -25.31 26.76 -36.70
N GLN A 497 -24.09 26.25 -36.67
CA GLN A 497 -23.17 26.28 -37.81
C GLN A 497 -23.75 25.57 -39.04
N ARG A 498 -24.38 24.40 -38.81
CA ARG A 498 -25.02 23.63 -39.89
C ARG A 498 -26.15 24.42 -40.56
N ASP A 499 -27.01 25.05 -39.76
CA ASP A 499 -28.16 25.78 -40.26
C ASP A 499 -27.72 27.08 -40.98
N PHE A 500 -26.73 27.80 -40.47
CA PHE A 500 -26.09 28.92 -41.12
C PHE A 500 -25.51 28.55 -42.50
N ILE A 501 -24.79 27.45 -42.61
CA ILE A 501 -24.22 26.99 -43.88
C ILE A 501 -25.33 26.62 -44.88
N LYS A 502 -26.43 26.02 -44.40
CA LYS A 502 -27.59 25.72 -45.29
C LYS A 502 -28.25 26.95 -45.83
N GLU A 503 -28.44 27.99 -44.98
CA GLU A 503 -28.99 29.27 -45.41
C GLU A 503 -28.07 29.97 -46.40
N ALA A 504 -26.77 30.01 -46.13
CA ALA A 504 -25.78 30.60 -47.04
C ALA A 504 -25.73 29.90 -48.41
N ILE A 505 -25.96 28.59 -48.46
CA ILE A 505 -26.09 27.83 -49.72
C ILE A 505 -27.40 28.15 -50.41
N ALA A 506 -28.51 28.33 -49.68
CA ALA A 506 -29.82 28.62 -50.21
C ALA A 506 -29.93 30.06 -50.81
N HIS A 507 -29.16 31.01 -50.27
CA HIS A 507 -29.08 32.38 -50.73
C HIS A 507 -27.95 32.65 -51.73
N ASP A 508 -27.25 31.60 -52.22
CA ASP A 508 -26.12 31.70 -53.17
C ASP A 508 -24.92 32.55 -52.64
N GLU A 509 -24.83 32.72 -51.31
CA GLU A 509 -23.73 33.46 -50.67
C GLU A 509 -22.42 32.67 -50.63
N VAL A 510 -22.50 31.35 -50.76
CA VAL A 510 -21.33 30.44 -50.75
C VAL A 510 -21.46 29.44 -51.90
N ASP A 511 -20.35 29.19 -52.60
CA ASP A 511 -20.26 28.17 -53.64
C ASP A 511 -20.78 26.81 -53.16
N LYS A 512 -21.71 26.22 -53.92
CA LYS A 512 -22.45 25.02 -53.58
C LYS A 512 -21.53 23.80 -53.28
N ARG A 513 -20.36 23.72 -53.95
CA ARG A 513 -19.35 22.66 -53.68
C ARG A 513 -18.61 22.86 -52.36
N LEU A 514 -18.24 24.10 -52.06
CA LEU A 514 -17.60 24.51 -50.83
C LEU A 514 -18.54 24.34 -49.64
N GLY A 515 -19.75 24.82 -49.72
CA GLY A 515 -20.77 24.71 -48.68
C GLY A 515 -21.13 23.26 -48.33
N THR A 516 -21.28 22.38 -49.33
CA THR A 516 -21.53 20.95 -49.11
C THR A 516 -20.33 20.22 -48.44
N THR A 517 -19.12 20.68 -48.70
CA THR A 517 -17.92 20.13 -48.04
C THR A 517 -17.86 20.49 -46.55
N TYR A 518 -18.17 21.74 -46.22
CA TYR A 518 -18.30 22.20 -44.83
C TYR A 518 -19.47 21.53 -44.10
N LEU A 519 -20.61 21.35 -44.72
CA LEU A 519 -21.77 20.62 -44.17
C LEU A 519 -21.40 19.18 -43.78
N LYS A 520 -20.73 18.45 -44.69
CA LYS A 520 -20.25 17.11 -44.40
C LYS A 520 -19.26 17.06 -43.20
N ARG A 521 -18.44 18.09 -43.03
CA ARG A 521 -17.50 18.21 -41.92
C ARG A 521 -18.22 18.43 -40.59
N VAL A 522 -19.21 19.33 -40.56
CA VAL A 522 -20.05 19.63 -39.37
C VAL A 522 -20.89 18.41 -38.99
N ASP A 523 -21.51 17.72 -39.98
CA ASP A 523 -22.29 16.49 -39.72
C ASP A 523 -21.44 15.35 -39.20
N ARG A 524 -20.16 15.24 -39.64
CA ARG A 524 -19.22 14.25 -39.09
C ARG A 524 -18.88 14.56 -37.64
N MET A 525 -18.68 15.83 -37.27
CA MET A 525 -18.43 16.25 -35.89
C MET A 525 -19.65 16.01 -34.98
N LEU A 526 -20.85 16.26 -35.45
CA LEU A 526 -22.10 15.96 -34.75
C LEU A 526 -22.25 14.44 -34.51
N LYS A 527 -21.99 13.61 -35.51
CA LYS A 527 -22.00 12.14 -35.35
C LYS A 527 -20.97 11.63 -34.34
N LEU A 528 -19.79 12.25 -34.25
CA LEU A 528 -18.75 11.86 -33.26
C LEU A 528 -19.17 12.24 -31.83
N LEU A 529 -19.89 13.33 -31.64
CA LEU A 529 -20.41 13.76 -30.32
C LEU A 529 -21.58 12.88 -29.84
N THR A 530 -22.39 12.34 -30.77
CA THR A 530 -23.53 11.45 -30.42
C THR A 530 -23.16 9.98 -30.24
N ARG A 531 -21.99 9.56 -30.73
CA ARG A 531 -21.54 8.13 -30.74
C ARG A 531 -20.87 7.67 -29.44
N LYS A 532 -20.63 8.53 -28.45
CA LYS A 532 -20.14 8.18 -27.10
C LYS A 532 -21.30 8.24 -26.11
N LYS A 533 -22.12 7.21 -26.11
CA LYS A 533 -22.92 6.77 -24.97
C LYS A 533 -22.14 5.69 -24.21
#